data_041bd1fa388fdd1eba191833b5f36cd5
#
_entry.id   041bd1fa388fdd1eba191833b5f36cd5
#
_cell.length_a   1.000
_cell.length_b   1.000
_cell.length_c   1.000
_cell.angle_alpha   90.00
_cell.angle_beta   90.00
_cell.angle_gamma   90.00
#
_symmetry.space_group_name_H-M   'P 1'
#
loop_
_entity.id
_entity.type
_entity.pdbx_description
1 polymer ?
#
loop_
_entity_poly.entity_id
_entity_poly.type
_entity_poly.pdbx_seq_one_letter_code
_entity_poly.pdbx_strand_id
1 'polypeptide(L)'
;MIRTLLLEADGRVTRGNEELIARWREATESRIWIDLQGESQAYERELLKAFDCHPLAIDDAQRDRHPPKIEEFETHTLVLYRGISSFDAELNFEPQQLAFFLGERFLISLHHGLALSIDRLLDHEGEALLRRSPEHVALRVMYVSAGFYLDSLLEFENALSELEDELMEEGSDALMRRVIAYRSRLVKMRRVFRYHVGITQELTAYDYAHLPRDNEDTLHAINDVHERFERLHSLTQMYYDICGDLIDGYMSLASHQLNITMRVLTVITAIFVPLTFVAGIYGMNFAHMPELTYRYGYFVVLGVMLVIGFSLLWLFRRKKWL
;
A
#
# COMPACT_ATOMS: atom_id res chain seq x y z
N MET A 1 -9.75 -1.28 28.14
CA MET A 1 -9.01 -2.33 28.89
C MET A 1 -7.63 -1.79 29.23
N ILE A 2 -7.20 -1.97 30.49
CA ILE A 2 -5.87 -1.52 30.96
C ILE A 2 -5.03 -2.75 31.23
N ARG A 3 -3.81 -2.77 30.72
CA ARG A 3 -2.81 -3.81 30.97
C ARG A 3 -1.52 -3.13 31.45
N THR A 4 -0.93 -3.65 32.50
CA THR A 4 0.21 -3.01 33.14
C THR A 4 1.32 -4.02 33.42
N LEU A 5 2.56 -3.66 33.09
CA LEU A 5 3.77 -4.32 33.53
C LEU A 5 4.52 -3.38 34.49
N LEU A 6 4.78 -3.83 35.69
CA LEU A 6 5.59 -3.10 36.70
C LEU A 6 6.87 -3.86 36.97
N LEU A 7 8.00 -3.23 36.70
CA LEU A 7 9.32 -3.67 37.13
C LEU A 7 9.64 -2.98 38.49
N GLU A 8 9.74 -3.78 39.52
CA GLU A 8 10.08 -3.32 40.87
C GLU A 8 11.59 -3.18 41.06
N ALA A 9 12.02 -2.43 42.09
CA ALA A 9 13.43 -2.22 42.38
C ALA A 9 14.22 -3.52 42.67
N ASP A 10 13.54 -4.58 43.13
CA ASP A 10 14.14 -5.91 43.35
C ASP A 10 14.31 -6.71 42.03
N GLY A 11 13.93 -6.14 40.90
CA GLY A 11 14.01 -6.76 39.60
C GLY A 11 12.83 -7.69 39.25
N ARG A 12 11.81 -7.80 40.10
CA ARG A 12 10.61 -8.57 39.83
C ARG A 12 9.70 -7.80 38.89
N VAL A 13 9.15 -8.48 37.86
CA VAL A 13 8.11 -7.93 37.01
C VAL A 13 6.77 -8.47 37.45
N THR A 14 5.82 -7.59 37.69
CA THR A 14 4.43 -7.92 38.07
C THR A 14 3.51 -7.48 36.94
N ARG A 15 2.62 -8.37 36.54
CA ARG A 15 1.55 -8.07 35.57
C ARG A 15 0.25 -7.78 36.32
N GLY A 16 -0.47 -6.78 35.89
CA GLY A 16 -1.74 -6.39 36.52
C GLY A 16 -2.44 -5.31 35.70
N ASN A 17 -3.25 -4.55 36.38
CA ASN A 17 -4.05 -3.48 35.83
C ASN A 17 -3.70 -2.15 36.52
N GLU A 18 -4.69 -1.29 36.73
CA GLU A 18 -4.53 0.04 37.32
C GLU A 18 -3.94 0.03 38.71
N GLU A 19 -4.15 -1.00 39.53
CA GLU A 19 -3.63 -1.13 40.89
C GLU A 19 -2.11 -1.04 40.98
N LEU A 20 -1.39 -1.37 39.90
CA LEU A 20 0.08 -1.28 39.87
C LEU A 20 0.59 0.14 39.74
N ILE A 21 -0.22 1.09 39.30
CA ILE A 21 0.14 2.51 39.17
C ILE A 21 0.42 3.13 40.54
N ALA A 22 -0.41 2.80 41.56
CA ALA A 22 -0.20 3.27 42.90
C ALA A 22 1.14 2.77 43.46
N ARG A 23 1.46 1.49 43.28
CA ARG A 23 2.73 0.88 43.69
C ARG A 23 3.93 1.53 43.00
N TRP A 24 3.84 1.82 41.72
CA TRP A 24 4.89 2.52 40.97
C TRP A 24 5.16 3.90 41.50
N ARG A 25 4.14 4.65 41.91
CA ARG A 25 4.28 6.00 42.49
C ARG A 25 5.02 6.00 43.84
N GLU A 26 4.85 4.95 44.63
CA GLU A 26 5.52 4.81 45.93
C GLU A 26 6.98 4.38 45.80
N ALA A 27 7.38 3.78 44.68
CA ALA A 27 8.71 3.21 44.46
C ALA A 27 9.53 4.08 43.48
N THR A 28 10.63 4.67 43.94
CA THR A 28 11.44 5.63 43.15
C THR A 28 12.26 5.00 42.02
N GLU A 29 12.60 3.71 42.10
CA GLU A 29 13.45 3.01 41.12
C GLU A 29 12.65 2.05 40.20
N SER A 30 11.34 2.00 40.36
CA SER A 30 10.48 1.14 39.55
C SER A 30 10.21 1.73 38.18
N ARG A 31 10.06 0.85 37.17
CA ARG A 31 9.61 1.19 35.79
C ARG A 31 8.27 0.60 35.50
N ILE A 32 7.45 1.28 34.71
CA ILE A 32 6.11 0.83 34.40
C ILE A 32 5.82 0.97 32.90
N TRP A 33 5.16 -0.04 32.32
CA TRP A 33 4.50 0.05 31.04
C TRP A 33 3.00 -0.10 31.22
N ILE A 34 2.24 0.90 30.84
CA ILE A 34 0.78 0.94 30.91
C ILE A 34 0.25 0.94 29.49
N ASP A 35 -0.58 -0.02 29.16
CA ASP A 35 -1.24 -0.10 27.88
C ASP A 35 -2.73 0.17 28.02
N LEU A 36 -3.19 1.22 27.33
CA LEU A 36 -4.57 1.69 27.32
C LEU A 36 -5.23 1.34 25.99
N GLN A 37 -6.11 0.34 26.03
CA GLN A 37 -6.84 -0.12 24.87
C GLN A 37 -8.32 0.19 24.95
N GLY A 38 -8.81 1.11 24.09
CA GLY A 38 -10.23 1.39 23.92
C GLY A 38 -10.94 1.92 25.17
N GLU A 39 -10.24 2.69 25.99
CA GLU A 39 -10.81 3.39 27.13
C GLU A 39 -11.58 4.65 26.71
N SER A 40 -12.35 5.24 27.63
CA SER A 40 -13.00 6.50 27.34
C SER A 40 -11.99 7.63 27.33
N GLN A 41 -12.15 8.61 26.42
CA GLN A 41 -11.27 9.78 26.33
C GLN A 41 -11.16 10.55 27.66
N ALA A 42 -12.24 10.56 28.47
CA ALA A 42 -12.24 11.20 29.77
C ALA A 42 -11.28 10.48 30.75
N TYR A 43 -11.34 9.14 30.79
CA TYR A 43 -10.46 8.34 31.64
C TYR A 43 -9.00 8.43 31.18
N GLU A 44 -8.74 8.30 29.86
CA GLU A 44 -7.40 8.45 29.29
C GLU A 44 -6.79 9.80 29.68
N ARG A 45 -7.56 10.89 29.56
CA ARG A 45 -7.15 12.25 29.90
C ARG A 45 -6.84 12.39 31.40
N GLU A 46 -7.65 11.79 32.26
CA GLU A 46 -7.43 11.83 33.71
C GLU A 46 -6.13 11.09 34.09
N LEU A 47 -5.95 9.89 33.54
CA LEU A 47 -4.75 9.09 33.78
C LEU A 47 -3.50 9.79 33.25
N LEU A 48 -3.51 10.29 32.00
CA LEU A 48 -2.37 10.97 31.40
C LEU A 48 -2.00 12.25 32.16
N LYS A 49 -2.99 13.02 32.63
CA LYS A 49 -2.74 14.18 33.52
C LYS A 49 -2.10 13.78 34.85
N ALA A 50 -2.43 12.62 35.39
CA ALA A 50 -1.86 12.11 36.61
C ALA A 50 -0.38 11.64 36.45
N PHE A 51 0.12 11.57 35.20
CA PHE A 51 1.52 11.38 34.83
C PHE A 51 2.18 12.68 34.33
N ASP A 52 1.57 13.85 34.60
CA ASP A 52 2.01 15.17 34.16
C ASP A 52 2.20 15.30 32.63
N CYS A 53 1.41 14.54 31.85
CA CYS A 53 1.44 14.65 30.41
C CYS A 53 0.84 15.99 29.96
N HIS A 54 1.48 16.63 28.98
CA HIS A 54 1.09 17.94 28.50
C HIS A 54 -0.29 17.90 27.79
N PRO A 55 -1.20 18.88 28.03
CA PRO A 55 -2.55 18.86 27.43
C PRO A 55 -2.57 18.76 25.90
N LEU A 56 -1.64 19.42 25.18
CA LEU A 56 -1.52 19.32 23.73
C LEU A 56 -1.17 17.91 23.28
N ALA A 57 -0.26 17.22 23.99
CA ALA A 57 0.10 15.83 23.72
C ALA A 57 -1.11 14.90 23.87
N ILE A 58 -1.93 15.13 24.91
CA ILE A 58 -3.16 14.37 25.16
C ILE A 58 -4.16 14.60 24.04
N ASP A 59 -4.41 15.87 23.65
CA ASP A 59 -5.34 16.23 22.61
C ASP A 59 -4.95 15.61 21.24
N ASP A 60 -3.65 15.58 20.92
CA ASP A 60 -3.15 15.00 19.70
C ASP A 60 -3.23 13.47 19.70
N ALA A 61 -2.96 12.82 20.84
CA ALA A 61 -3.08 11.38 21.00
C ALA A 61 -4.55 10.91 20.87
N GLN A 62 -5.50 11.68 21.37
CA GLN A 62 -6.94 11.40 21.32
C GLN A 62 -7.61 11.79 20.01
N ARG A 63 -6.94 12.55 19.14
CA ARG A 63 -7.46 12.95 17.84
C ARG A 63 -7.33 11.81 16.85
N ASP A 64 -8.45 11.39 16.28
CA ASP A 64 -8.46 10.40 15.22
C ASP A 64 -7.62 10.84 14.00
N ARG A 65 -6.82 9.93 13.49
CA ARG A 65 -6.04 10.10 12.25
C ARG A 65 -5.04 11.26 12.26
N HIS A 66 -4.51 11.60 13.44
CA HIS A 66 -3.39 12.55 13.49
C HIS A 66 -2.20 12.00 12.69
N PRO A 67 -1.48 12.82 11.88
CA PRO A 67 -0.26 12.38 11.24
C PRO A 67 0.77 11.89 12.26
N PRO A 68 1.53 10.83 11.95
CA PRO A 68 2.64 10.42 12.80
C PRO A 68 3.61 11.58 13.07
N LYS A 69 4.05 11.74 14.30
CA LYS A 69 5.01 12.77 14.74
C LYS A 69 5.74 12.35 15.99
N ILE A 70 6.85 13.02 16.25
CA ILE A 70 7.52 13.02 17.55
C ILE A 70 7.54 14.44 18.11
N GLU A 71 7.36 14.59 19.40
CA GLU A 71 7.36 15.89 20.07
C GLU A 71 7.84 15.74 21.51
N GLU A 72 8.78 16.59 21.90
CA GLU A 72 9.34 16.59 23.24
C GLU A 72 8.63 17.60 24.14
N PHE A 73 8.32 17.16 25.36
CA PHE A 73 7.78 17.97 26.45
C PHE A 73 8.66 17.84 27.66
N GLU A 74 8.46 18.69 28.64
CA GLU A 74 9.30 18.75 29.86
C GLU A 74 9.33 17.41 30.64
N THR A 75 8.20 16.69 30.69
CA THR A 75 8.05 15.45 31.49
C THR A 75 8.04 14.18 30.66
N HIS A 76 7.87 14.28 29.34
CA HIS A 76 7.74 13.13 28.46
C HIS A 76 8.01 13.48 26.99
N THR A 77 8.32 12.47 26.20
CA THR A 77 8.33 12.55 24.74
C THR A 77 7.10 11.84 24.20
N LEU A 78 6.31 12.53 23.35
CA LEU A 78 5.18 11.95 22.62
C LEU A 78 5.66 11.41 21.29
N VAL A 79 5.33 10.13 20.98
CA VAL A 79 5.50 9.54 19.66
C VAL A 79 4.14 9.08 19.16
N LEU A 80 3.64 9.71 18.10
CA LEU A 80 2.45 9.25 17.38
C LEU A 80 2.88 8.37 16.22
N TYR A 81 2.35 7.17 16.18
CA TYR A 81 2.77 6.11 15.27
C TYR A 81 1.54 5.46 14.61
N ARG A 82 1.71 4.92 13.40
CA ARG A 82 0.70 4.10 12.71
C ARG A 82 1.13 2.63 12.75
N GLY A 83 0.62 1.91 13.73
CA GLY A 83 0.69 0.46 13.78
C GLY A 83 -0.35 -0.19 12.87
N ILE A 84 -0.53 -1.48 13.05
CA ILE A 84 -1.41 -2.32 12.24
C ILE A 84 -2.36 -3.10 13.15
N SER A 85 -3.65 -3.09 12.83
CA SER A 85 -4.67 -3.90 13.49
C SER A 85 -5.03 -5.16 12.70
N SER A 86 -5.05 -5.07 11.39
CA SER A 86 -5.27 -6.20 10.48
C SER A 86 -4.55 -5.99 9.17
N PHE A 87 -4.19 -7.10 8.52
CA PHE A 87 -3.57 -7.12 7.20
C PHE A 87 -3.95 -8.40 6.47
N ASP A 88 -4.10 -8.35 5.14
CA ASP A 88 -4.31 -9.51 4.30
C ASP A 88 -3.39 -9.52 3.06
N ALA A 89 -3.31 -10.66 2.37
CA ALA A 89 -2.51 -10.85 1.16
C ALA A 89 -2.94 -9.94 -0.01
N GLU A 90 -4.11 -9.34 0.06
CA GLU A 90 -4.65 -8.41 -0.93
C GLU A 90 -4.25 -6.95 -0.65
N LEU A 91 -3.31 -6.71 0.28
CA LEU A 91 -2.91 -5.39 0.77
C LEU A 91 -4.06 -4.56 1.39
N ASN A 92 -5.13 -5.18 1.87
CA ASN A 92 -6.07 -4.48 2.72
C ASN A 92 -5.45 -4.38 4.11
N PHE A 93 -5.23 -3.18 4.59
CA PHE A 93 -4.69 -2.94 5.92
C PHE A 93 -5.51 -1.90 6.66
N GLU A 94 -5.65 -2.11 7.94
CA GLU A 94 -6.28 -1.15 8.85
C GLU A 94 -5.18 -0.53 9.72
N PRO A 95 -4.79 0.73 9.43
CA PRO A 95 -3.78 1.41 10.23
C PRO A 95 -4.39 1.79 11.58
N GLN A 96 -3.74 1.36 12.65
CA GLN A 96 -4.09 1.70 14.03
C GLN A 96 -3.22 2.84 14.52
N GLN A 97 -3.82 3.92 15.03
CA GLN A 97 -3.04 4.95 15.71
C GLN A 97 -2.57 4.43 17.07
N LEU A 98 -1.28 4.53 17.30
CA LEU A 98 -0.63 4.28 18.58
C LEU A 98 0.00 5.59 19.06
N ALA A 99 -0.25 5.96 20.31
CA ALA A 99 0.43 7.08 20.97
C ALA A 99 1.29 6.51 22.09
N PHE A 100 2.57 6.84 22.08
CA PHE A 100 3.50 6.51 23.14
C PHE A 100 3.84 7.78 23.91
N PHE A 101 3.57 7.78 25.22
CA PHE A 101 4.06 8.78 26.16
C PHE A 101 5.23 8.17 26.89
N LEU A 102 6.43 8.62 26.57
CA LEU A 102 7.69 8.13 27.09
C LEU A 102 8.21 9.08 28.15
N GLY A 103 8.32 8.64 29.38
CA GLY A 103 9.00 9.33 30.43
C GLY A 103 10.21 8.55 30.94
N GLU A 104 10.97 9.10 31.85
CA GLU A 104 12.20 8.49 32.41
C GLU A 104 11.95 7.07 32.95
N ARG A 105 10.82 6.86 33.63
CA ARG A 105 10.50 5.60 34.31
C ARG A 105 9.17 4.97 33.84
N PHE A 106 8.50 5.55 32.82
CA PHE A 106 7.23 5.03 32.34
C PHE A 106 7.13 5.04 30.84
N LEU A 107 6.37 4.10 30.33
CA LEU A 107 5.79 4.11 29.00
C LEU A 107 4.27 3.97 29.14
N ILE A 108 3.51 4.86 28.52
CA ILE A 108 2.08 4.69 28.34
C ILE A 108 1.81 4.54 26.83
N SER A 109 1.26 3.39 26.42
CA SER A 109 0.77 3.16 25.08
C SER A 109 -0.75 3.34 25.05
N LEU A 110 -1.24 4.15 24.11
CA LEU A 110 -2.67 4.45 23.94
C LEU A 110 -3.11 4.06 22.56
N HIS A 111 -4.17 3.25 22.45
CA HIS A 111 -4.79 2.87 21.18
C HIS A 111 -6.25 2.43 21.35
N HIS A 112 -7.06 2.56 20.28
CA HIS A 112 -8.49 2.25 20.36
C HIS A 112 -8.85 0.82 19.94
N GLY A 113 -8.19 0.27 18.92
CA GLY A 113 -8.44 -1.09 18.41
C GLY A 113 -7.36 -2.08 18.80
N LEU A 114 -7.34 -3.24 18.16
CA LEU A 114 -6.29 -4.23 18.31
C LEU A 114 -4.94 -3.68 17.83
N ALA A 115 -3.89 -3.90 18.59
CA ALA A 115 -2.52 -3.53 18.22
C ALA A 115 -1.62 -4.77 18.26
N LEU A 116 -1.51 -5.48 17.15
CA LEU A 116 -0.83 -6.77 17.03
C LEU A 116 0.58 -6.78 17.62
N SER A 117 1.33 -5.68 17.44
CA SER A 117 2.68 -5.55 17.96
C SER A 117 2.71 -5.42 19.47
N ILE A 118 1.77 -4.68 20.08
CA ILE A 118 1.66 -4.53 21.54
C ILE A 118 1.24 -5.86 22.17
N ASP A 119 0.21 -6.52 21.63
CA ASP A 119 -0.28 -7.80 22.14
C ASP A 119 0.85 -8.84 22.13
N ARG A 120 1.57 -8.96 21.00
CA ARG A 120 2.71 -9.88 20.90
C ARG A 120 3.79 -9.60 21.94
N LEU A 121 4.12 -8.34 22.19
CA LEU A 121 5.17 -7.98 23.15
C LEU A 121 4.74 -8.17 24.58
N LEU A 122 3.51 -7.83 24.94
CA LEU A 122 2.98 -8.08 26.29
C LEU A 122 3.01 -9.57 26.62
N ASP A 123 2.74 -10.43 25.66
CA ASP A 123 2.70 -11.88 25.88
C ASP A 123 4.08 -12.53 25.99
N HIS A 124 5.09 -11.99 25.29
CA HIS A 124 6.37 -12.71 25.11
C HIS A 124 7.61 -11.95 25.62
N GLU A 125 7.81 -10.70 25.19
CA GLU A 125 9.09 -9.99 25.34
C GLU A 125 9.00 -8.79 26.30
N GLY A 126 7.80 -8.32 26.65
CA GLY A 126 7.57 -7.06 27.37
C GLY A 126 8.33 -6.95 28.68
N GLU A 127 8.43 -8.04 29.46
CA GLU A 127 9.18 -8.06 30.72
C GLU A 127 10.68 -7.84 30.51
N ALA A 128 11.27 -8.53 29.55
CA ALA A 128 12.70 -8.40 29.25
C ALA A 128 13.05 -7.00 28.72
N LEU A 129 12.15 -6.42 27.92
CA LEU A 129 12.32 -5.08 27.36
C LEU A 129 12.21 -3.99 28.46
N LEU A 130 11.22 -4.10 29.33
CA LEU A 130 11.02 -3.13 30.42
C LEU A 130 12.22 -3.15 31.42
N ARG A 131 12.90 -4.30 31.59
CA ARG A 131 14.15 -4.39 32.34
C ARG A 131 15.27 -3.55 31.73
N ARG A 132 15.29 -3.40 30.39
CA ARG A 132 16.26 -2.51 29.74
C ARG A 132 15.85 -1.04 29.97
N SER A 133 14.72 -0.63 29.41
CA SER A 133 14.15 0.70 29.62
C SER A 133 12.77 0.84 28.94
N PRO A 134 11.98 1.88 29.31
CA PRO A 134 10.70 2.18 28.65
C PRO A 134 10.82 2.45 27.13
N GLU A 135 11.89 3.15 26.70
CA GLU A 135 12.12 3.48 25.30
C GLU A 135 12.40 2.23 24.45
N HIS A 136 13.07 1.22 25.00
CA HIS A 136 13.28 -0.05 24.30
C HIS A 136 11.95 -0.77 24.02
N VAL A 137 10.96 -0.66 24.91
CA VAL A 137 9.62 -1.19 24.66
C VAL A 137 8.98 -0.50 23.47
N ALA A 138 8.97 0.85 23.45
CA ALA A 138 8.36 1.61 22.35
C ALA A 138 9.05 1.33 21.01
N LEU A 139 10.37 1.36 20.95
CA LEU A 139 11.14 1.06 19.74
C LEU A 139 10.89 -0.37 19.26
N ARG A 140 10.77 -1.34 20.18
CA ARG A 140 10.47 -2.72 19.84
C ARG A 140 9.05 -2.89 19.29
N VAL A 141 8.06 -2.16 19.84
CA VAL A 141 6.69 -2.12 19.27
C VAL A 141 6.74 -1.64 17.83
N MET A 142 7.46 -0.56 17.55
CA MET A 142 7.62 -0.02 16.18
C MET A 142 8.31 -1.03 15.26
N TYR A 143 9.38 -1.67 15.73
CA TYR A 143 10.13 -2.68 14.97
C TYR A 143 9.28 -3.91 14.62
N VAL A 144 8.52 -4.45 15.59
CA VAL A 144 7.63 -5.59 15.39
C VAL A 144 6.48 -5.24 14.44
N SER A 145 5.90 -4.05 14.61
CA SER A 145 4.86 -3.55 13.71
C SER A 145 5.36 -3.40 12.27
N ALA A 146 6.57 -2.87 12.09
CA ALA A 146 7.20 -2.81 10.77
C ALA A 146 7.47 -4.21 10.18
N GLY A 147 7.72 -5.22 11.05
CA GLY A 147 7.84 -6.62 10.65
C GLY A 147 6.55 -7.17 10.01
N PHE A 148 5.40 -6.93 10.63
CA PHE A 148 4.12 -7.36 10.06
C PHE A 148 3.86 -6.74 8.68
N TYR A 149 4.17 -5.46 8.49
CA TYR A 149 4.07 -4.83 7.17
C TYR A 149 5.03 -5.47 6.15
N LEU A 150 6.26 -5.81 6.57
CA LEU A 150 7.26 -6.38 5.68
C LEU A 150 6.85 -7.78 5.22
N ASP A 151 6.43 -8.64 6.14
CA ASP A 151 5.99 -10.01 5.83
C ASP A 151 4.86 -9.98 4.79
N SER A 152 3.91 -9.08 4.97
CA SER A 152 2.77 -8.93 4.07
C SER A 152 3.14 -8.37 2.68
N LEU A 153 4.12 -7.45 2.61
CA LEU A 153 4.62 -6.96 1.33
C LEU A 153 5.40 -8.05 0.57
N LEU A 154 6.10 -8.94 1.28
CA LEU A 154 6.81 -10.06 0.66
C LEU A 154 5.83 -11.15 0.16
N GLU A 155 4.72 -11.38 0.87
CA GLU A 155 3.66 -12.25 0.37
C GLU A 155 2.98 -11.66 -0.88
N PHE A 156 2.76 -10.35 -0.88
CA PHE A 156 2.18 -9.64 -2.03
C PHE A 156 3.05 -9.71 -3.29
N GLU A 157 4.38 -9.78 -3.16
CA GLU A 157 5.29 -9.93 -4.30
C GLU A 157 4.93 -11.14 -5.16
N ASN A 158 4.65 -12.29 -4.52
CA ASN A 158 4.23 -13.49 -5.23
C ASN A 158 2.88 -13.29 -5.94
N ALA A 159 1.90 -12.69 -5.25
CA ALA A 159 0.58 -12.41 -5.82
C ALA A 159 0.64 -11.41 -6.99
N LEU A 160 1.58 -10.46 -6.95
CA LEU A 160 1.79 -9.51 -8.03
C LEU A 160 2.43 -10.19 -9.24
N SER A 161 3.40 -11.08 -9.03
CA SER A 161 4.05 -11.86 -10.10
C SER A 161 3.06 -12.80 -10.80
N GLU A 162 2.22 -13.51 -10.02
CA GLU A 162 1.15 -14.34 -10.60
C GLU A 162 0.17 -13.51 -11.45
N LEU A 163 -0.20 -12.32 -10.95
CA LEU A 163 -1.09 -11.41 -11.67
C LEU A 163 -0.45 -10.86 -12.96
N GLU A 164 0.85 -10.62 -12.97
CA GLU A 164 1.62 -10.24 -14.16
C GLU A 164 1.55 -11.34 -15.22
N ASP A 165 1.82 -12.59 -14.84
CA ASP A 165 1.77 -13.74 -15.74
C ASP A 165 0.35 -13.92 -16.33
N GLU A 166 -0.70 -13.90 -15.48
CA GLU A 166 -2.09 -13.99 -15.91
C GLU A 166 -2.47 -12.86 -16.90
N LEU A 167 -1.99 -11.63 -16.64
CA LEU A 167 -2.28 -10.47 -17.48
C LEU A 167 -1.60 -10.56 -18.85
N MET A 168 -0.43 -11.18 -18.93
CA MET A 168 0.31 -11.37 -20.18
C MET A 168 -0.25 -12.53 -21.01
N GLU A 169 -0.80 -13.58 -20.39
CA GLU A 169 -1.39 -14.73 -21.08
C GLU A 169 -2.81 -14.45 -21.56
N GLU A 170 -3.69 -14.03 -20.67
CA GLU A 170 -5.11 -13.79 -20.94
C GLU A 170 -5.56 -12.46 -20.36
N GLY A 171 -5.00 -11.35 -20.85
CA GLY A 171 -5.32 -10.01 -20.38
C GLY A 171 -6.82 -9.73 -20.38
N SER A 172 -7.39 -9.41 -19.21
CA SER A 172 -8.80 -9.11 -19.04
C SER A 172 -9.02 -7.82 -18.25
N ASP A 173 -10.18 -7.19 -18.46
CA ASP A 173 -10.57 -6.01 -17.67
C ASP A 173 -10.71 -6.33 -16.18
N ALA A 174 -10.95 -7.57 -15.79
CA ALA A 174 -11.04 -7.99 -14.40
C ALA A 174 -9.66 -7.98 -13.73
N LEU A 175 -8.65 -8.52 -14.40
CA LEU A 175 -7.25 -8.49 -13.94
C LEU A 175 -6.75 -7.04 -13.86
N MET A 176 -7.05 -6.22 -14.86
CA MET A 176 -6.69 -4.80 -14.86
C MET A 176 -7.30 -4.05 -13.67
N ARG A 177 -8.55 -4.32 -13.30
CA ARG A 177 -9.16 -3.73 -12.10
C ARG A 177 -8.43 -4.15 -10.81
N ARG A 178 -7.91 -5.39 -10.73
CA ARG A 178 -7.10 -5.85 -9.60
C ARG A 178 -5.79 -5.06 -9.50
N VAL A 179 -5.06 -4.88 -10.61
CA VAL A 179 -3.82 -4.08 -10.66
C VAL A 179 -4.07 -2.64 -10.18
N ILE A 180 -5.15 -2.00 -10.66
CA ILE A 180 -5.52 -0.64 -10.25
C ILE A 180 -5.87 -0.58 -8.76
N ALA A 181 -6.56 -1.60 -8.21
CA ALA A 181 -6.87 -1.69 -6.80
C ALA A 181 -5.59 -1.81 -5.95
N TYR A 182 -4.66 -2.68 -6.35
CA TYR A 182 -3.36 -2.83 -5.68
C TYR A 182 -2.56 -1.52 -5.70
N ARG A 183 -2.47 -0.88 -6.86
CA ARG A 183 -1.80 0.43 -6.98
C ARG A 183 -2.39 1.47 -6.04
N SER A 184 -3.71 1.50 -5.90
CA SER A 184 -4.41 2.42 -4.96
C SER A 184 -4.09 2.12 -3.50
N ARG A 185 -3.98 0.84 -3.12
CA ARG A 185 -3.62 0.41 -1.75
C ARG A 185 -2.15 0.75 -1.45
N LEU A 186 -1.24 0.50 -2.40
CA LEU A 186 0.18 0.85 -2.29
C LEU A 186 0.39 2.36 -2.09
N VAL A 187 -0.40 3.23 -2.73
CA VAL A 187 -0.36 4.69 -2.49
C VAL A 187 -0.64 5.03 -1.03
N LYS A 188 -1.61 4.34 -0.41
CA LYS A 188 -1.95 4.57 1.01
C LYS A 188 -0.82 4.12 1.92
N MET A 189 -0.26 2.92 1.67
CA MET A 189 0.88 2.37 2.43
C MET A 189 2.12 3.27 2.31
N ARG A 190 2.48 3.67 1.08
CA ARG A 190 3.61 4.56 0.82
C ARG A 190 3.52 5.86 1.61
N ARG A 191 2.32 6.45 1.72
CA ARG A 191 2.10 7.64 2.53
C ARG A 191 2.36 7.38 4.01
N VAL A 192 1.92 6.26 4.55
CA VAL A 192 2.16 5.87 5.95
C VAL A 192 3.65 5.69 6.19
N PHE A 193 4.33 4.91 5.35
CA PHE A 193 5.76 4.64 5.52
C PHE A 193 6.62 5.89 5.35
N ARG A 194 6.25 6.81 4.46
CA ARG A 194 6.93 8.09 4.33
C ARG A 194 6.93 8.90 5.64
N TYR A 195 5.82 8.91 6.35
CA TYR A 195 5.77 9.56 7.67
C TYR A 195 6.66 8.85 8.69
N HIS A 196 6.67 7.51 8.70
CA HIS A 196 7.52 6.76 9.61
C HIS A 196 9.02 6.94 9.31
N VAL A 197 9.41 6.95 8.05
CA VAL A 197 10.79 7.31 7.66
C VAL A 197 11.15 8.71 8.19
N GLY A 198 10.23 9.69 8.06
CA GLY A 198 10.46 11.03 8.62
C GLY A 198 10.71 11.02 10.11
N ILE A 199 9.83 10.37 10.91
CA ILE A 199 9.98 10.26 12.37
C ILE A 199 11.30 9.55 12.74
N THR A 200 11.58 8.41 12.12
CA THR A 200 12.78 7.65 12.45
C THR A 200 14.05 8.38 12.02
N GLN A 201 14.00 9.16 10.95
CA GLN A 201 15.08 10.07 10.57
C GLN A 201 15.30 11.18 11.60
N GLU A 202 14.24 11.74 12.18
CA GLU A 202 14.35 12.68 13.29
C GLU A 202 15.01 12.01 14.52
N LEU A 203 14.58 10.79 14.86
CA LEU A 203 15.19 10.01 15.95
C LEU A 203 16.68 9.70 15.72
N THR A 204 17.12 9.53 14.46
CA THR A 204 18.55 9.35 14.15
C THR A 204 19.32 10.66 14.15
N ALA A 205 18.68 11.81 13.95
CA ALA A 205 19.32 13.11 13.81
C ALA A 205 19.40 13.93 15.11
N TYR A 206 18.37 13.83 15.97
CA TYR A 206 18.22 14.64 17.16
C TYR A 206 18.19 13.78 18.42
N ASP A 207 18.70 14.33 19.53
CA ASP A 207 18.55 13.75 20.87
C ASP A 207 17.22 14.17 21.48
N TYR A 208 16.53 13.22 22.07
CA TYR A 208 15.32 13.43 22.86
C TYR A 208 15.57 12.96 24.29
N ALA A 209 15.11 13.72 25.29
CA ALA A 209 15.39 13.44 26.70
C ALA A 209 15.02 12.01 27.14
N HIS A 210 13.95 11.45 26.54
CA HIS A 210 13.43 10.12 26.86
C HIS A 210 13.71 9.07 25.76
N LEU A 211 14.57 9.40 24.79
CA LEU A 211 15.09 8.53 23.72
C LEU A 211 16.57 8.87 23.48
N PRO A 212 17.44 8.70 24.49
CA PRO A 212 18.80 9.18 24.43
C PRO A 212 19.65 8.40 23.43
N ARG A 213 20.41 9.12 22.60
CA ARG A 213 21.30 8.54 21.58
C ARG A 213 22.71 8.22 22.09
N ASP A 214 23.07 8.71 23.25
CA ASP A 214 24.32 8.43 23.95
C ASP A 214 24.41 6.97 24.45
N ASN A 215 23.25 6.28 24.53
CA ASN A 215 23.17 4.86 24.78
C ASN A 215 23.28 4.10 23.44
N GLU A 216 24.38 3.36 23.24
CA GLU A 216 24.62 2.55 22.02
C GLU A 216 23.45 1.60 21.71
N ASP A 217 22.87 0.95 22.72
CA ASP A 217 21.76 0.03 22.56
C ASP A 217 20.50 0.72 22.01
N THR A 218 20.20 1.92 22.53
CA THR A 218 19.07 2.74 22.06
C THR A 218 19.31 3.23 20.64
N LEU A 219 20.53 3.69 20.33
CA LEU A 219 20.91 4.13 18.99
C LEU A 219 20.79 2.98 17.96
N HIS A 220 21.27 1.78 18.31
CA HIS A 220 21.09 0.60 17.44
C HIS A 220 19.60 0.28 17.22
N ALA A 221 18.79 0.31 18.26
CA ALA A 221 17.35 0.05 18.13
C ALA A 221 16.65 1.12 17.25
N ILE A 222 17.04 2.38 17.33
CA ILE A 222 16.54 3.46 16.47
C ILE A 222 16.93 3.19 15.00
N ASN A 223 18.20 2.87 14.74
CA ASN A 223 18.69 2.57 13.40
C ASN A 223 17.98 1.35 12.78
N ASP A 224 17.79 0.28 13.54
CA ASP A 224 17.08 -0.92 13.08
C ASP A 224 15.64 -0.60 12.65
N VAL A 225 14.95 0.26 13.42
CA VAL A 225 13.59 0.71 13.06
C VAL A 225 13.61 1.58 11.81
N HIS A 226 14.59 2.49 11.70
CA HIS A 226 14.74 3.39 10.56
C HIS A 226 14.98 2.59 9.25
N GLU A 227 16.00 1.72 9.25
CA GLU A 227 16.32 0.89 8.08
C GLU A 227 15.12 0.02 7.63
N ARG A 228 14.36 -0.49 8.59
CA ARG A 228 13.16 -1.28 8.29
C ARG A 228 12.08 -0.44 7.61
N PHE A 229 11.84 0.81 8.04
CA PHE A 229 10.89 1.69 7.38
C PHE A 229 11.37 2.21 6.04
N GLU A 230 12.66 2.46 5.85
CA GLU A 230 13.23 2.77 4.54
C GLU A 230 13.03 1.60 3.56
N ARG A 231 13.27 0.37 4.01
CA ARG A 231 13.02 -0.82 3.20
C ARG A 231 11.54 -0.94 2.81
N LEU A 232 10.61 -0.76 3.77
CA LEU A 232 9.17 -0.79 3.51
C LEU A 232 8.74 0.28 2.51
N HIS A 233 9.25 1.50 2.65
CA HIS A 233 8.97 2.59 1.72
C HIS A 233 9.50 2.28 0.32
N SER A 234 10.73 1.76 0.20
CA SER A 234 11.35 1.39 -1.07
C SER A 234 10.60 0.25 -1.77
N LEU A 235 10.27 -0.84 -1.06
CA LEU A 235 9.48 -1.96 -1.62
C LEU A 235 8.11 -1.50 -2.10
N THR A 236 7.42 -0.69 -1.29
CA THR A 236 6.10 -0.16 -1.66
C THR A 236 6.16 0.73 -2.90
N GLN A 237 7.23 1.52 -3.05
CA GLN A 237 7.46 2.32 -4.25
C GLN A 237 7.70 1.43 -5.47
N MET A 238 8.56 0.41 -5.32
CA MET A 238 8.85 -0.55 -6.40
C MET A 238 7.59 -1.26 -6.89
N TYR A 239 6.77 -1.80 -6.00
CA TYR A 239 5.51 -2.47 -6.40
C TYR A 239 4.49 -1.50 -7.01
N TYR A 240 4.45 -0.24 -6.54
CA TYR A 240 3.63 0.79 -7.15
C TYR A 240 4.05 1.07 -8.60
N ASP A 241 5.35 1.12 -8.87
CA ASP A 241 5.89 1.35 -10.21
C ASP A 241 5.63 0.15 -11.11
N ILE A 242 5.82 -1.09 -10.62
CA ILE A 242 5.45 -2.33 -11.35
C ILE A 242 3.97 -2.32 -11.73
N CYS A 243 3.07 -2.00 -10.80
CA CYS A 243 1.64 -1.86 -11.13
C CYS A 243 1.39 -0.80 -12.23
N GLY A 244 2.17 0.28 -12.24
CA GLY A 244 2.13 1.29 -13.31
C GLY A 244 2.53 0.72 -14.66
N ASP A 245 3.66 0.03 -14.70
CA ASP A 245 4.20 -0.59 -15.92
C ASP A 245 3.25 -1.66 -16.48
N LEU A 246 2.60 -2.45 -15.61
CA LEU A 246 1.58 -3.42 -16.03
C LEU A 246 0.36 -2.74 -16.68
N ILE A 247 -0.11 -1.61 -16.12
CA ILE A 247 -1.22 -0.84 -16.71
C ILE A 247 -0.83 -0.31 -18.10
N ASP A 248 0.34 0.29 -18.22
CA ASP A 248 0.83 0.89 -19.46
C ASP A 248 1.10 -0.19 -20.53
N GLY A 249 1.67 -1.33 -20.12
CA GLY A 249 1.87 -2.50 -20.97
C GLY A 249 0.56 -3.05 -21.52
N TYR A 250 -0.43 -3.28 -20.66
CA TYR A 250 -1.77 -3.76 -21.08
C TYR A 250 -2.45 -2.79 -22.05
N MET A 251 -2.41 -1.48 -21.77
CA MET A 251 -2.98 -0.45 -22.65
C MET A 251 -2.31 -0.46 -24.02
N SER A 252 -0.98 -0.66 -24.06
CA SER A 252 -0.22 -0.81 -25.30
C SER A 252 -0.64 -2.04 -26.10
N LEU A 253 -0.77 -3.20 -25.45
CA LEU A 253 -1.23 -4.45 -26.05
C LEU A 253 -2.67 -4.32 -26.59
N ALA A 254 -3.58 -3.75 -25.82
CA ALA A 254 -4.96 -3.50 -26.22
C ALA A 254 -5.05 -2.58 -27.43
N SER A 255 -4.26 -1.50 -27.46
CA SER A 255 -4.16 -0.59 -28.59
C SER A 255 -3.60 -1.29 -29.84
N HIS A 256 -2.58 -2.14 -29.67
CA HIS A 256 -2.03 -2.94 -30.76
C HIS A 256 -3.08 -3.89 -31.36
N GLN A 257 -3.83 -4.60 -30.53
CA GLN A 257 -4.90 -5.51 -30.94
C GLN A 257 -6.02 -4.76 -31.67
N LEU A 258 -6.42 -3.58 -31.17
CA LEU A 258 -7.38 -2.71 -31.85
C LEU A 258 -6.89 -2.31 -33.24
N ASN A 259 -5.63 -1.91 -33.37
CA ASN A 259 -5.03 -1.55 -34.65
C ASN A 259 -5.00 -2.72 -35.63
N ILE A 260 -4.72 -3.95 -35.18
CA ILE A 260 -4.81 -5.15 -36.01
C ILE A 260 -6.26 -5.36 -36.52
N THR A 261 -7.24 -5.30 -35.62
CA THR A 261 -8.65 -5.46 -35.95
C THR A 261 -9.12 -4.40 -36.95
N MET A 262 -8.76 -3.14 -36.72
CA MET A 262 -9.07 -2.03 -37.65
C MET A 262 -8.42 -2.23 -39.03
N ARG A 263 -7.19 -2.75 -39.05
CA ARG A 263 -6.46 -3.05 -40.32
C ARG A 263 -7.19 -4.11 -41.11
N VAL A 264 -7.60 -5.21 -40.47
CA VAL A 264 -8.37 -6.30 -41.11
C VAL A 264 -9.70 -5.75 -41.66
N LEU A 265 -10.44 -4.98 -40.88
CA LEU A 265 -11.70 -4.37 -41.29
C LEU A 265 -11.51 -3.44 -42.49
N THR A 266 -10.44 -2.60 -42.44
CA THR A 266 -10.10 -1.69 -43.56
C THR A 266 -9.81 -2.46 -44.85
N VAL A 267 -9.05 -3.56 -44.76
CA VAL A 267 -8.74 -4.39 -45.96
C VAL A 267 -10.02 -4.98 -46.55
N ILE A 268 -10.87 -5.58 -45.72
CA ILE A 268 -12.16 -6.15 -46.17
C ILE A 268 -12.99 -5.06 -46.84
N THR A 269 -13.20 -3.94 -46.18
CA THR A 269 -14.01 -2.83 -46.69
C THR A 269 -13.46 -2.27 -48.00
N ALA A 270 -12.13 -2.01 -48.06
CA ALA A 270 -11.51 -1.46 -49.26
C ALA A 270 -11.59 -2.36 -50.49
N ILE A 271 -11.67 -3.70 -50.29
CA ILE A 271 -11.85 -4.65 -51.39
C ILE A 271 -13.33 -4.74 -51.77
N PHE A 272 -14.24 -4.89 -50.81
CA PHE A 272 -15.64 -5.18 -51.12
C PHE A 272 -16.46 -3.96 -51.56
N VAL A 273 -16.15 -2.74 -51.05
CA VAL A 273 -16.91 -1.53 -51.40
C VAL A 273 -16.88 -1.26 -52.93
N PRO A 274 -15.72 -1.20 -53.61
CA PRO A 274 -15.69 -0.98 -55.04
C PRO A 274 -16.33 -2.15 -55.84
N LEU A 275 -16.15 -3.40 -55.39
CA LEU A 275 -16.79 -4.57 -56.03
C LEU A 275 -18.31 -4.51 -55.92
N THR A 276 -18.82 -4.19 -54.73
CA THR A 276 -20.27 -4.03 -54.49
C THR A 276 -20.85 -2.88 -55.29
N PHE A 277 -20.09 -1.75 -55.40
CA PHE A 277 -20.50 -0.62 -56.24
C PHE A 277 -20.64 -1.02 -57.70
N VAL A 278 -19.67 -1.72 -58.28
CA VAL A 278 -19.73 -2.24 -59.66
C VAL A 278 -20.91 -3.19 -59.83
N ALA A 279 -21.06 -4.18 -58.94
CA ALA A 279 -22.17 -5.13 -58.96
C ALA A 279 -23.53 -4.42 -58.80
N GLY A 280 -23.60 -3.37 -58.00
CA GLY A 280 -24.80 -2.55 -57.79
C GLY A 280 -25.24 -1.81 -59.06
N ILE A 281 -24.31 -1.22 -59.81
CA ILE A 281 -24.59 -0.55 -61.06
C ILE A 281 -25.21 -1.55 -62.08
N TYR A 282 -24.63 -2.72 -62.25
CA TYR A 282 -25.12 -3.75 -63.17
C TYR A 282 -26.37 -4.49 -62.63
N GLY A 283 -26.71 -4.32 -61.36
CA GLY A 283 -27.95 -4.80 -60.75
C GLY A 283 -29.13 -3.81 -60.86
N MET A 284 -28.95 -2.62 -61.45
CA MET A 284 -30.01 -1.64 -61.62
C MET A 284 -30.95 -1.99 -62.78
N ASN A 285 -32.25 -1.74 -62.63
CA ASN A 285 -33.28 -2.04 -63.61
C ASN A 285 -33.59 -0.86 -64.56
N PHE A 286 -32.55 -0.28 -65.18
CA PHE A 286 -32.75 0.76 -66.20
C PHE A 286 -33.14 0.16 -67.56
N ALA A 287 -34.13 0.76 -68.30
CA ALA A 287 -34.60 0.29 -69.58
C ALA A 287 -33.55 0.39 -70.70
N HIS A 288 -32.52 1.27 -70.54
CA HIS A 288 -31.47 1.46 -71.54
C HIS A 288 -30.09 1.41 -70.84
N MET A 289 -29.49 0.22 -70.78
CA MET A 289 -28.09 -0.01 -70.40
C MET A 289 -27.36 -0.65 -71.59
N PRO A 290 -26.63 0.12 -72.42
CA PRO A 290 -26.01 -0.38 -73.67
C PRO A 290 -25.02 -1.52 -73.40
N GLU A 291 -24.38 -1.56 -72.23
CA GLU A 291 -23.43 -2.60 -71.91
C GLU A 291 -24.03 -3.98 -71.67
N LEU A 292 -25.34 -4.09 -71.38
CA LEU A 292 -26.01 -5.35 -71.14
C LEU A 292 -26.35 -6.08 -72.48
N THR A 293 -26.34 -5.37 -73.65
CA THR A 293 -26.55 -5.96 -74.96
C THR A 293 -25.30 -6.65 -75.51
N TYR A 294 -24.13 -6.42 -74.88
CA TYR A 294 -22.87 -7.01 -75.32
C TYR A 294 -22.78 -8.49 -74.90
N ARG A 295 -22.61 -9.39 -75.84
CA ARG A 295 -22.60 -10.86 -75.60
C ARG A 295 -21.63 -11.34 -74.51
N TYR A 296 -20.49 -10.68 -74.33
CA TYR A 296 -19.45 -11.03 -73.40
C TYR A 296 -19.43 -10.06 -72.21
N GLY A 297 -20.37 -9.11 -72.07
CA GLY A 297 -20.39 -8.09 -71.02
C GLY A 297 -20.27 -8.64 -69.62
N TYR A 298 -20.97 -9.71 -69.28
CA TYR A 298 -20.87 -10.39 -67.97
C TYR A 298 -19.45 -10.85 -67.66
N PHE A 299 -18.77 -11.52 -68.59
CA PHE A 299 -17.37 -11.98 -68.34
C PHE A 299 -16.36 -10.85 -68.25
N VAL A 300 -16.60 -9.75 -68.99
CA VAL A 300 -15.76 -8.56 -68.90
C VAL A 300 -15.89 -7.89 -67.52
N VAL A 301 -17.11 -7.73 -67.02
CA VAL A 301 -17.36 -7.15 -65.69
C VAL A 301 -16.75 -8.01 -64.56
N LEU A 302 -16.96 -9.34 -64.62
CA LEU A 302 -16.30 -10.27 -63.70
C LEU A 302 -14.78 -10.20 -63.76
N GLY A 303 -14.20 -10.11 -64.94
CA GLY A 303 -12.76 -9.96 -65.13
C GLY A 303 -12.22 -8.65 -64.50
N VAL A 304 -12.92 -7.53 -64.72
CA VAL A 304 -12.57 -6.24 -64.09
C VAL A 304 -12.66 -6.32 -62.56
N MET A 305 -13.72 -6.91 -62.04
CA MET A 305 -13.87 -7.09 -60.58
C MET A 305 -12.75 -7.95 -60.00
N LEU A 306 -12.37 -9.04 -60.65
CA LEU A 306 -11.21 -9.86 -60.25
C LEU A 306 -9.90 -9.08 -60.28
N VAL A 307 -9.65 -8.29 -61.34
CA VAL A 307 -8.43 -7.45 -61.41
C VAL A 307 -8.40 -6.42 -60.28
N ILE A 308 -9.52 -5.75 -59.97
CA ILE A 308 -9.63 -4.82 -58.87
C ILE A 308 -9.34 -5.54 -57.53
N GLY A 309 -10.00 -6.66 -57.29
CA GLY A 309 -9.84 -7.43 -56.04
C GLY A 309 -8.41 -7.90 -55.85
N PHE A 310 -7.80 -8.52 -56.87
CA PHE A 310 -6.42 -9.00 -56.79
C PHE A 310 -5.38 -7.86 -56.68
N SER A 311 -5.60 -6.76 -57.35
CA SER A 311 -4.72 -5.59 -57.29
C SER A 311 -4.71 -4.99 -55.88
N LEU A 312 -5.89 -4.85 -55.26
CA LEU A 312 -6.00 -4.33 -53.87
C LEU A 312 -5.41 -5.32 -52.88
N LEU A 313 -5.66 -6.62 -53.05
CA LEU A 313 -5.10 -7.65 -52.18
C LEU A 313 -3.58 -7.70 -52.26
N TRP A 314 -3.00 -7.57 -53.48
CA TRP A 314 -1.56 -7.46 -53.69
C TRP A 314 -0.97 -6.20 -53.05
N LEU A 315 -1.67 -5.05 -53.18
CA LEU A 315 -1.25 -3.78 -52.58
C LEU A 315 -1.19 -3.89 -51.04
N PHE A 316 -2.23 -4.44 -50.39
CA PHE A 316 -2.25 -4.60 -48.94
C PHE A 316 -1.21 -5.60 -48.45
N ARG A 317 -0.99 -6.71 -49.20
CA ARG A 317 0.11 -7.65 -48.88
C ARG A 317 1.49 -7.01 -48.99
N ARG A 318 1.72 -6.17 -50.02
CA ARG A 318 2.96 -5.42 -50.17
C ARG A 318 3.18 -4.42 -49.03
N LYS A 319 2.12 -3.83 -48.49
CA LYS A 319 2.16 -2.92 -47.33
C LYS A 319 2.24 -3.65 -45.98
N LYS A 320 2.30 -4.97 -45.94
CA LYS A 320 2.30 -5.81 -44.73
C LYS A 320 1.06 -5.55 -43.84
N TRP A 321 -0.08 -5.33 -44.45
CA TRP A 321 -1.36 -5.19 -43.76
C TRP A 321 -2.10 -6.53 -43.62
N LEU A 322 -1.67 -7.47 -44.42
CA LEU A 322 -2.06 -8.89 -44.42
C LEU A 322 -0.84 -9.77 -44.23
#